data_52f7fb89d9c9c68b8f64c5ad9e3a9868
#
_entry.id   52f7fb89d9c9c68b8f64c5ad9e3a9868
#
_cell.length_a   1.000
_cell.length_b   1.000
_cell.length_c   1.000
_cell.angle_alpha   90.00
_cell.angle_beta   90.00
_cell.angle_gamma   90.00
#
_symmetry.space_group_name_H-M   'P 1'
#
loop_
_entity.id
_entity.type
_entity.pdbx_description
1 polymer ?
#
loop_
_entity_poly.entity_id
_entity_poly.type
_entity_poly.pdbx_seq_one_letter_code
_entity_poly.pdbx_strand_id
1 'polypeptide(L)'
;MNGLIPDAFAQAAPSGPGGQFAPILMMVVFVVIFYFLLIRPQQKKAKEHQALVSKLSAGDEVVTTGGILGKVTEVGDSFVTIEIADGVRVKVQKFQVGSLMPKGTLKSA
;
A
#
# COMPACT_ATOMS: atom_id res chain seq x y z
N MET A 1 -6.88 19.07 -39.45
CA MET A 1 -7.17 18.37 -38.45
C MET A 1 -7.62 19.01 -37.19
N ASN A 2 -7.85 20.17 -37.35
CA ASN A 2 -8.44 20.86 -36.30
C ASN A 2 -9.65 20.22 -35.76
N GLY A 3 -10.19 19.31 -36.51
CA GLY A 3 -11.48 18.82 -36.17
C GLY A 3 -11.52 17.92 -34.97
N LEU A 4 -10.51 17.08 -34.77
CA LEU A 4 -10.62 16.10 -33.72
C LEU A 4 -10.62 16.70 -32.34
N ILE A 5 -9.64 17.49 -32.02
CA ILE A 5 -9.56 18.06 -30.68
C ILE A 5 -10.46 19.26 -30.49
N PRO A 6 -10.44 20.26 -31.37
CA PRO A 6 -11.36 21.37 -31.21
C PRO A 6 -12.82 20.96 -31.28
N ASP A 7 -13.17 20.04 -32.17
CA ASP A 7 -14.56 19.59 -32.25
C ASP A 7 -14.98 18.84 -31.01
N ALA A 8 -14.09 18.04 -30.47
CA ALA A 8 -14.36 17.34 -29.23
C ALA A 8 -14.59 18.32 -28.07
N PHE A 9 -13.78 19.35 -28.00
CA PHE A 9 -13.99 20.36 -26.98
C PHE A 9 -15.25 21.16 -27.21
N ALA A 10 -15.56 21.47 -28.46
CA ALA A 10 -16.79 22.16 -28.76
C ALA A 10 -18.02 21.36 -28.40
N GLN A 11 -17.95 20.06 -28.60
CA GLN A 11 -19.04 19.17 -28.19
C GLN A 11 -19.05 18.97 -26.69
N ALA A 12 -17.89 18.94 -26.09
CA ALA A 12 -17.79 18.79 -24.65
C ALA A 12 -18.17 20.04 -23.90
N ALA A 13 -18.11 21.18 -24.55
CA ALA A 13 -18.52 22.46 -23.99
C ALA A 13 -19.82 22.91 -24.63
N PRO A 14 -20.89 22.22 -24.39
CA PRO A 14 -22.14 22.51 -25.04
C PRO A 14 -22.71 23.85 -24.58
N SER A 15 -23.51 24.38 -25.39
CA SER A 15 -24.08 25.66 -25.16
C SER A 15 -25.30 25.65 -24.27
N GLY A 16 -25.78 24.53 -23.83
CA GLY A 16 -26.97 24.44 -23.02
C GLY A 16 -26.73 24.62 -21.54
N PRO A 17 -27.78 24.69 -20.73
CA PRO A 17 -27.62 24.76 -19.26
C PRO A 17 -26.90 23.60 -18.66
N GLY A 18 -26.96 22.44 -19.28
CA GLY A 18 -26.21 21.29 -18.84
C GLY A 18 -24.74 21.30 -19.23
N GLY A 19 -24.32 22.23 -20.06
CA GLY A 19 -22.98 22.28 -20.58
C GLY A 19 -21.93 22.61 -19.55
N GLN A 20 -22.33 23.32 -18.50
CA GLN A 20 -21.43 23.64 -17.42
C GLN A 20 -21.04 22.42 -16.58
N PHE A 21 -21.87 21.41 -16.59
CA PHE A 21 -21.63 20.20 -15.79
C PHE A 21 -20.78 19.18 -16.54
N ALA A 22 -20.66 19.27 -17.85
CA ALA A 22 -19.92 18.29 -18.62
C ALA A 22 -18.44 18.21 -18.21
N PRO A 23 -17.69 19.32 -18.06
CA PRO A 23 -16.33 19.26 -17.58
C PRO A 23 -16.22 18.71 -16.16
N ILE A 24 -17.16 19.07 -15.30
CA ILE A 24 -17.19 18.59 -13.93
C ILE A 24 -17.45 17.10 -13.91
N LEU A 25 -18.38 16.63 -14.72
CA LEU A 25 -18.69 15.21 -14.83
C LEU A 25 -17.48 14.42 -15.31
N MET A 26 -16.75 14.96 -16.29
CA MET A 26 -15.51 14.32 -16.76
C MET A 26 -14.47 14.22 -15.65
N MET A 27 -14.31 15.27 -14.86
CA MET A 27 -13.41 15.25 -13.72
C MET A 27 -13.80 14.17 -12.71
N VAL A 28 -15.08 14.06 -12.41
CA VAL A 28 -15.57 13.04 -11.49
C VAL A 28 -15.29 11.65 -12.02
N VAL A 29 -15.53 11.43 -13.31
CA VAL A 29 -15.25 10.14 -13.93
C VAL A 29 -13.77 9.78 -13.84
N PHE A 30 -12.88 10.74 -14.13
CA PHE A 30 -11.44 10.52 -14.01
C PHE A 30 -11.05 10.20 -12.57
N VAL A 31 -11.58 10.92 -11.60
CA VAL A 31 -11.28 10.67 -10.19
C VAL A 31 -11.73 9.26 -9.79
N VAL A 32 -12.92 8.86 -10.23
CA VAL A 32 -13.44 7.52 -9.94
C VAL A 32 -12.55 6.44 -10.55
N ILE A 33 -12.15 6.63 -11.82
CA ILE A 33 -11.28 5.67 -12.50
C ILE A 33 -9.93 5.57 -11.79
N PHE A 34 -9.31 6.71 -11.45
CA PHE A 34 -8.05 6.70 -10.74
C PHE A 34 -8.18 6.07 -9.36
N TYR A 35 -9.28 6.32 -8.67
CA TYR A 35 -9.53 5.70 -7.39
C TYR A 35 -9.52 4.17 -7.50
N PHE A 36 -10.29 3.64 -8.44
CA PHE A 36 -10.38 2.19 -8.59
C PHE A 36 -9.10 1.54 -9.11
N LEU A 37 -8.33 2.26 -9.94
CA LEU A 37 -7.13 1.70 -10.56
C LEU A 37 -5.87 1.88 -9.70
N LEU A 38 -5.80 2.96 -8.93
CA LEU A 38 -4.57 3.31 -8.21
C LEU A 38 -4.74 3.26 -6.70
N ILE A 39 -5.79 3.87 -6.16
CA ILE A 39 -5.93 4.04 -4.73
C ILE A 39 -6.45 2.77 -4.07
N ARG A 40 -7.43 2.13 -4.67
CA ARG A 40 -8.03 0.94 -4.12
C ARG A 40 -7.03 -0.22 -3.97
N PRO A 41 -6.20 -0.53 -4.99
CA PRO A 41 -5.18 -1.56 -4.81
C PRO A 41 -4.18 -1.24 -3.71
N GLN A 42 -3.82 0.05 -3.57
CA GLN A 42 -2.90 0.48 -2.52
C GLN A 42 -3.52 0.30 -1.14
N GLN A 43 -4.79 0.63 -0.98
CA GLN A 43 -5.51 0.43 0.27
C GLN A 43 -5.61 -1.05 0.63
N LYS A 44 -5.83 -1.90 -0.34
CA LYS A 44 -5.89 -3.33 -0.12
C LYS A 44 -4.57 -3.87 0.41
N LYS A 45 -3.46 -3.45 -0.20
CA LYS A 45 -2.13 -3.83 0.26
C LYS A 45 -1.85 -3.31 1.67
N ALA A 46 -2.25 -2.09 1.97
CA ALA A 46 -2.08 -1.53 3.30
C ALA A 46 -2.85 -2.31 4.35
N LYS A 47 -4.08 -2.72 4.04
CA LYS A 47 -4.89 -3.54 4.95
C LYS A 47 -4.28 -4.91 5.17
N GLU A 48 -3.79 -5.54 4.12
CA GLU A 48 -3.10 -6.83 4.23
C GLU A 48 -1.86 -6.72 5.11
N HIS A 49 -1.10 -5.65 4.94
CA HIS A 49 0.08 -5.40 5.76
C HIS A 49 -0.29 -5.15 7.21
N GLN A 50 -1.33 -4.38 7.48
CA GLN A 50 -1.80 -4.18 8.85
C GLN A 50 -2.27 -5.48 9.49
N ALA A 51 -2.96 -6.32 8.73
CA ALA A 51 -3.39 -7.62 9.21
C ALA A 51 -2.19 -8.51 9.56
N LEU A 52 -1.17 -8.49 8.72
CA LEU A 52 0.07 -9.21 8.99
C LEU A 52 0.71 -8.74 10.28
N VAL A 53 0.86 -7.42 10.42
CA VAL A 53 1.51 -6.81 11.58
C VAL A 53 0.74 -7.08 12.86
N SER A 54 -0.59 -7.05 12.81
CA SER A 54 -1.40 -7.30 13.99
C SER A 54 -1.39 -8.77 14.44
N LYS A 55 -1.02 -9.68 13.55
CA LYS A 55 -0.91 -11.10 13.87
C LYS A 55 0.48 -11.53 14.32
N LEU A 56 1.43 -10.62 14.33
CA LEU A 56 2.79 -10.95 14.77
C LEU A 56 2.78 -11.39 16.22
N SER A 57 3.54 -12.43 16.49
CA SER A 57 3.72 -12.94 17.85
C SER A 57 5.16 -13.37 18.04
N ALA A 58 5.56 -13.51 19.30
CA ALA A 58 6.89 -13.98 19.63
C ALA A 58 7.11 -15.36 19.03
N GLY A 59 8.28 -15.55 18.43
CA GLY A 59 8.64 -16.78 17.75
C GLY A 59 8.48 -16.74 16.24
N ASP A 60 7.79 -15.76 15.71
CA ASP A 60 7.64 -15.61 14.25
C ASP A 60 8.95 -15.13 13.64
N GLU A 61 9.26 -15.66 12.46
CA GLU A 61 10.40 -15.20 11.67
C GLU A 61 9.91 -14.22 10.62
N VAL A 62 10.56 -13.08 10.54
CA VAL A 62 10.12 -11.98 9.68
C VAL A 62 11.30 -11.38 8.92
N VAL A 63 10.97 -10.75 7.79
CA VAL A 63 11.92 -9.94 7.04
C VAL A 63 11.41 -8.51 7.06
N THR A 64 12.27 -7.57 7.42
CA THR A 64 11.92 -6.16 7.40
C THR A 64 11.90 -5.64 5.96
N THR A 65 11.30 -4.47 5.76
CA THR A 65 11.28 -3.84 4.44
C THR A 65 12.69 -3.52 3.94
N GLY A 66 13.65 -3.36 4.87
CA GLY A 66 15.05 -3.16 4.51
C GLY A 66 15.81 -4.44 4.18
N GLY A 67 15.15 -5.60 4.30
CA GLY A 67 15.76 -6.87 3.95
C GLY A 67 16.42 -7.62 5.10
N ILE A 68 16.23 -7.19 6.34
CA ILE A 68 16.82 -7.83 7.51
C ILE A 68 15.90 -8.97 7.97
N LEU A 69 16.47 -10.17 8.07
CA LEU A 69 15.78 -11.35 8.56
C LEU A 69 15.99 -11.46 10.07
N GLY A 70 14.94 -11.73 10.82
CA GLY A 70 15.01 -11.88 12.26
C GLY A 70 13.85 -12.66 12.83
N LYS A 71 13.97 -13.02 14.09
CA LYS A 71 12.92 -13.72 14.83
C LYS A 71 12.33 -12.78 15.86
N VAL A 72 11.01 -12.68 15.87
CA VAL A 72 10.32 -11.81 16.82
C VAL A 72 10.45 -12.40 18.22
N THR A 73 10.97 -11.62 19.15
CA THR A 73 11.06 -12.01 20.55
C THR A 73 10.05 -11.30 21.41
N GLU A 74 9.65 -10.09 21.04
CA GLU A 74 8.69 -9.31 21.78
C GLU A 74 7.92 -8.39 20.84
N VAL A 75 6.65 -8.21 21.11
CA VAL A 75 5.78 -7.35 20.31
C VAL A 75 5.24 -6.24 21.20
N GLY A 76 5.58 -5.00 20.87
CA GLY A 76 5.06 -3.82 21.55
C GLY A 76 3.97 -3.13 20.72
N ASP A 77 3.54 -1.96 21.16
CA ASP A 77 2.48 -1.22 20.48
C ASP A 77 2.92 -0.66 19.13
N SER A 78 4.12 -0.08 19.07
CA SER A 78 4.64 0.55 17.85
C SER A 78 5.91 -0.10 17.36
N PHE A 79 6.56 -0.89 18.17
CA PHE A 79 7.84 -1.53 17.87
C PHE A 79 7.76 -3.02 18.18
N VAL A 80 8.53 -3.78 17.43
CA VAL A 80 8.77 -5.19 17.72
C VAL A 80 10.26 -5.37 17.95
N THR A 81 10.60 -6.26 18.88
CA THR A 81 11.99 -6.64 19.09
C THR A 81 12.25 -7.91 18.29
N ILE A 82 13.26 -7.88 17.42
CA ILE A 82 13.66 -9.03 16.63
C ILE A 82 15.09 -9.40 16.95
N GLU A 83 15.35 -10.70 16.98
CA GLU A 83 16.70 -11.24 17.14
C GLU A 83 17.25 -11.55 15.75
N ILE A 84 18.27 -10.82 15.34
CA ILE A 84 18.85 -10.93 14.01
C ILE A 84 20.06 -11.85 13.97
N ALA A 85 20.62 -12.13 15.13
CA ALA A 85 21.72 -13.08 15.32
C ALA A 85 21.69 -13.53 16.78
N ASP A 86 22.47 -14.52 17.14
CA ASP A 86 22.50 -15.02 18.52
C ASP A 86 22.80 -13.90 19.50
N GLY A 87 21.86 -13.61 20.38
CA GLY A 87 22.03 -12.60 21.40
C GLY A 87 21.93 -11.17 20.90
N VAL A 88 21.72 -10.94 19.62
CA VAL A 88 21.61 -9.61 19.04
C VAL A 88 20.14 -9.30 18.76
N ARG A 89 19.59 -8.37 19.53
CA ARG A 89 18.20 -7.95 19.42
C ARG A 89 18.13 -6.50 19.02
N VAL A 90 17.24 -6.18 18.12
CA VAL A 90 16.99 -4.81 17.67
C VAL A 90 15.50 -4.52 17.72
N LYS A 91 15.17 -3.27 17.97
CA LYS A 91 13.78 -2.79 17.91
C LYS A 91 13.52 -2.24 16.53
N VAL A 92 12.41 -2.69 15.94
CA VAL A 92 12.01 -2.29 14.60
C VAL A 92 10.58 -1.79 14.68
N GLN A 93 10.28 -0.73 13.94
CA GLN A 93 8.90 -0.25 13.85
C GLN A 93 8.04 -1.34 13.22
N LYS A 94 6.84 -1.52 13.77
CA LYS A 94 5.92 -2.53 13.25
C LYS A 94 5.68 -2.40 11.76
N PHE A 95 5.61 -1.17 11.25
CA PHE A 95 5.38 -0.92 9.84
C PHE A 95 6.53 -1.38 8.95
N GLN A 96 7.71 -1.54 9.52
CA GLN A 96 8.89 -1.96 8.78
C GLN A 96 9.01 -3.48 8.67
N VAL A 97 8.12 -4.22 9.30
CA VAL A 97 8.04 -5.67 9.09
C VAL A 97 7.39 -5.90 7.73
N GLY A 98 8.16 -6.39 6.78
CA GLY A 98 7.71 -6.53 5.40
C GLY A 98 6.93 -7.81 5.15
N SER A 99 7.42 -8.93 5.64
CA SER A 99 6.77 -10.21 5.40
C SER A 99 7.09 -11.22 6.49
N LEU A 100 6.17 -12.16 6.64
CA LEU A 100 6.32 -13.29 7.57
C LEU A 100 6.97 -14.43 6.80
N MET A 101 7.99 -15.05 7.41
CA MET A 101 8.69 -16.15 6.80
C MET A 101 8.31 -17.47 7.45
N PRO A 102 8.43 -18.60 6.73
CA PRO A 102 8.24 -19.91 7.34
C PRO A 102 9.25 -20.14 8.47
N LYS A 103 8.84 -20.91 9.46
CA LYS A 103 9.74 -21.27 10.54
C LYS A 103 10.94 -22.05 9.98
N GLY A 104 12.11 -21.73 10.46
CA GLY A 104 13.35 -22.34 9.99
C GLY A 104 14.08 -21.54 8.94
N THR A 105 13.49 -20.45 8.43
CA THR A 105 14.15 -19.59 7.44
C THR A 105 15.44 -19.01 7.99
N LEU A 106 15.42 -18.61 9.26
CA LEU A 106 16.60 -18.04 9.91
C LEU A 106 17.75 -19.02 10.00
N LYS A 107 17.45 -20.29 10.23
CA LYS A 107 18.47 -21.33 10.30
C LYS A 107 19.09 -21.63 8.95
N SER A 108 18.31 -21.54 7.89
CA SER A 108 18.80 -21.84 6.54
C SER A 108 19.43 -20.65 5.84
N ALA A 109 19.33 -19.49 6.44
CA ALA A 109 19.88 -18.27 5.85
C ALA A 109 21.39 -18.15 6.07
#